data_e15de5ad253546a1319fd2bc248e9719
#
_entry.id   e15de5ad253546a1319fd2bc248e9719
#
_cell.length_a   1.000
_cell.length_b   1.000
_cell.length_c   1.000
_cell.angle_alpha   90.00
_cell.angle_beta   90.00
_cell.angle_gamma   90.00
#
_symmetry.space_group_name_H-M   'P 1'
#
loop_
_entity.id
_entity.type
_entity.pdbx_description
1 polymer ?
#
loop_
_entity_poly.entity_id
_entity_poly.type
_entity_poly.pdbx_seq_one_letter_code
_entity_poly.pdbx_strand_id
1 'polypeptide(L)'
;MRILLFLNSLIPVSNYGGTQRVMWSLGKALTQMGHKVYFLAKAGSTCDFASVIPYDSAVDLIKQIPQDVDVVHFNGTAPCGFEKPYVVTYHGNFMGGDLDRNAIFVSKDHASRYNSDSFVYNGLDWDEYGPVDLNASRHYYHFLGKAAWRVKNVQGAIDVVKALPNEKIYILGGYRFNFKMGMRFTVTSKARFK
;
A
#
# COMPACT_ATOMS: atom_id res chain seq x y z
N MET A 1 -1.15 14.29 -20.20
CA MET A 1 -2.34 14.44 -19.35
C MET A 1 -1.94 15.01 -17.99
N ARG A 2 -2.89 15.63 -17.29
CA ARG A 2 -2.75 16.07 -15.89
C ARG A 2 -3.48 15.07 -15.00
N ILE A 3 -2.74 14.37 -14.19
CA ILE A 3 -3.24 13.24 -13.39
C ILE A 3 -3.12 13.58 -11.92
N LEU A 4 -4.21 13.45 -11.17
CA LEU A 4 -4.20 13.63 -9.72
C LEU A 4 -4.31 12.28 -9.02
N LEU A 5 -3.38 12.02 -8.11
CA LEU A 5 -3.34 10.85 -7.24
C LEU A 5 -3.76 11.28 -5.83
N PHE A 6 -4.93 10.80 -5.38
CA PHE A 6 -5.44 11.12 -4.04
C PHE A 6 -5.06 10.04 -3.03
N LEU A 7 -4.49 10.47 -1.90
CA LEU A 7 -4.27 9.61 -0.74
C LEU A 7 -4.27 10.42 0.57
N ASN A 8 -5.13 10.04 1.51
CA ASN A 8 -5.17 10.69 2.83
C ASN A 8 -4.06 10.17 3.75
N SER A 9 -2.80 10.35 3.35
CA SER A 9 -1.62 9.96 4.14
C SER A 9 -0.39 10.75 3.72
N LEU A 10 0.64 10.76 4.58
CA LEU A 10 1.91 11.40 4.26
C LEU A 10 2.70 10.62 3.20
N ILE A 11 3.34 11.36 2.30
CA ILE A 11 4.32 10.89 1.33
C ILE A 11 5.56 11.81 1.33
N PRO A 12 6.77 11.26 1.07
CA PRO A 12 7.09 9.83 1.03
C PRO A 12 6.95 9.16 2.39
N VAL A 13 6.80 7.83 2.43
CA VAL A 13 6.79 7.11 3.70
C VAL A 13 8.17 6.55 4.02
N SER A 14 8.66 6.81 5.23
CA SER A 14 9.94 6.30 5.71
C SER A 14 9.86 4.86 6.23
N ASN A 15 8.72 4.48 6.81
CA ASN A 15 8.56 3.19 7.49
C ASN A 15 7.51 2.30 6.80
N TYR A 16 6.39 2.06 7.46
CA TYR A 16 5.30 1.21 6.97
C TYR A 16 4.31 1.98 6.11
N GLY A 17 4.01 1.48 4.91
CA GLY A 17 3.07 2.13 4.01
C GLY A 17 3.08 1.52 2.60
N GLY A 18 2.46 0.34 2.44
CA GLY A 18 2.42 -0.35 1.15
C GLY A 18 1.71 0.45 0.06
N THR A 19 0.49 0.92 0.33
CA THR A 19 -0.29 1.73 -0.62
C THR A 19 0.44 3.01 -1.01
N GLN A 20 1.03 3.70 -0.03
CA GLN A 20 1.76 4.94 -0.28
C GLN A 20 2.98 4.72 -1.20
N ARG A 21 3.71 3.61 -1.04
CA ARG A 21 4.83 3.26 -1.91
C ARG A 21 4.39 2.95 -3.33
N VAL A 22 3.29 2.21 -3.48
CA VAL A 22 2.70 1.95 -4.80
C VAL A 22 2.29 3.24 -5.48
N MET A 23 1.63 4.16 -4.75
CA MET A 23 1.23 5.45 -5.30
C MET A 23 2.41 6.35 -5.63
N TRP A 24 3.46 6.33 -4.82
CA TRP A 24 4.71 7.04 -5.09
C TRP A 24 5.35 6.54 -6.39
N SER A 25 5.55 5.22 -6.51
CA SER A 25 6.13 4.61 -7.72
C SER A 25 5.27 4.85 -8.96
N LEU A 26 3.93 4.78 -8.83
CA LEU A 26 3.01 5.12 -9.92
C LEU A 26 3.17 6.58 -10.35
N GLY A 27 3.18 7.52 -9.41
CA GLY A 27 3.35 8.93 -9.71
C GLY A 27 4.68 9.24 -10.40
N LYS A 28 5.77 8.60 -9.94
CA LYS A 28 7.11 8.71 -10.56
C LYS A 28 7.10 8.19 -12.00
N ALA A 29 6.54 7.00 -12.21
CA ALA A 29 6.43 6.41 -13.55
C ALA A 29 5.57 7.27 -14.49
N LEU A 30 4.43 7.78 -14.04
CA LEU A 30 3.58 8.67 -14.84
C LEU A 30 4.31 9.96 -15.21
N THR A 31 5.11 10.53 -14.31
CA THR A 31 5.94 11.71 -14.61
C THR A 31 7.02 11.39 -15.65
N GLN A 32 7.68 10.24 -15.53
CA GLN A 32 8.67 9.76 -16.52
C GLN A 32 8.04 9.54 -17.91
N MET A 33 6.76 9.16 -17.95
CA MET A 33 5.99 9.04 -19.20
C MET A 33 5.54 10.40 -19.78
N GLY A 34 5.92 11.52 -19.17
CA GLY A 34 5.61 12.87 -19.62
C GLY A 34 4.25 13.40 -19.18
N HIS A 35 3.61 12.80 -18.20
CA HIS A 35 2.38 13.32 -17.60
C HIS A 35 2.68 14.35 -16.51
N LYS A 36 1.81 15.32 -16.34
CA LYS A 36 1.85 16.23 -15.19
C LYS A 36 1.09 15.60 -14.02
N VAL A 37 1.82 15.28 -12.95
CA VAL A 37 1.26 14.58 -11.80
C VAL A 37 1.07 15.52 -10.62
N TYR A 38 -0.08 15.38 -9.96
CA TYR A 38 -0.39 16.02 -8.69
C TYR A 38 -0.65 14.94 -7.64
N PHE A 39 -0.08 15.11 -6.46
CA PHE A 39 -0.50 14.37 -5.27
C PHE A 39 -1.39 15.25 -4.42
N LEU A 40 -2.66 14.89 -4.25
CA LEU A 40 -3.49 15.45 -3.19
C LEU A 40 -3.31 14.57 -1.96
N ALA A 41 -2.47 15.00 -1.04
CA ALA A 41 -1.98 14.19 0.06
C ALA A 41 -1.98 14.96 1.38
N LYS A 42 -1.87 14.24 2.50
CA LYS A 42 -1.89 14.85 3.83
C LYS A 42 -0.86 15.97 3.95
N ALA A 43 -1.23 17.05 4.65
CA ALA A 43 -0.34 18.19 4.91
C ALA A 43 0.99 17.74 5.54
N GLY A 44 2.10 18.33 5.07
CA GLY A 44 3.47 17.90 5.40
C GLY A 44 4.07 16.88 4.43
N SER A 45 3.31 16.45 3.40
CA SER A 45 3.85 15.65 2.30
C SER A 45 4.77 16.48 1.40
N THR A 46 5.78 15.82 0.83
CA THR A 46 6.73 16.43 -0.12
C THR A 46 6.97 15.50 -1.31
N CYS A 47 7.34 16.05 -2.45
CA CYS A 47 7.71 15.30 -3.64
C CYS A 47 8.64 16.15 -4.53
N ASP A 48 9.67 15.55 -5.10
CA ASP A 48 10.66 16.22 -5.96
C ASP A 48 10.34 16.09 -7.46
N PHE A 49 9.48 15.16 -7.87
CA PHE A 49 9.11 14.92 -9.27
C PHE A 49 7.67 15.32 -9.61
N ALA A 50 6.84 15.63 -8.64
CA ALA A 50 5.43 15.99 -8.84
C ALA A 50 4.98 17.11 -7.89
N SER A 51 3.88 17.78 -8.24
CA SER A 51 3.30 18.82 -7.36
C SER A 51 2.51 18.17 -6.22
N VAL A 52 2.68 18.68 -5.00
CA VAL A 52 1.89 18.25 -3.84
C VAL A 52 0.89 19.32 -3.46
N ILE A 53 -0.37 18.93 -3.34
CA ILE A 53 -1.47 19.76 -2.85
C ILE A 53 -1.81 19.23 -1.45
N PRO A 54 -1.73 20.05 -0.40
CA PRO A 54 -2.11 19.64 0.95
C PRO A 54 -3.60 19.33 1.01
N TYR A 55 -3.95 18.10 1.40
CA TYR A 55 -5.32 17.69 1.64
C TYR A 55 -5.80 18.12 3.02
N ASP A 56 -6.94 18.80 3.07
CA ASP A 56 -7.65 19.18 4.27
C ASP A 56 -8.94 18.35 4.42
N SER A 57 -9.03 17.54 5.45
CA SER A 57 -10.20 16.70 5.72
C SER A 57 -11.45 17.47 6.16
N ALA A 58 -11.32 18.75 6.53
CA ALA A 58 -12.44 19.64 6.88
C ALA A 58 -13.10 20.27 5.65
N VAL A 59 -12.44 20.19 4.48
CA VAL A 59 -12.93 20.75 3.22
C VAL A 59 -13.38 19.61 2.31
N ASP A 60 -14.49 19.82 1.60
CA ASP A 60 -14.97 18.88 0.60
C ASP A 60 -13.85 18.49 -0.38
N LEU A 61 -13.65 17.19 -0.59
CA LEU A 61 -12.60 16.64 -1.43
C LEU A 61 -12.70 17.15 -2.89
N ILE A 62 -13.93 17.24 -3.43
CA ILE A 62 -14.15 17.68 -4.81
C ILE A 62 -13.64 19.12 -5.03
N LYS A 63 -13.81 19.98 -4.02
CA LYS A 63 -13.37 21.39 -4.09
C LYS A 63 -11.85 21.55 -4.04
N GLN A 64 -11.13 20.52 -3.60
CA GLN A 64 -9.66 20.55 -3.52
C GLN A 64 -8.99 20.02 -4.79
N ILE A 65 -9.76 19.45 -5.72
CA ILE A 65 -9.25 18.92 -6.98
C ILE A 65 -9.16 20.06 -8.00
N PRO A 66 -7.96 20.35 -8.55
CA PRO A 66 -7.80 21.42 -9.56
C PRO A 66 -8.70 21.22 -10.77
N GLN A 67 -9.21 22.34 -11.30
CA GLN A 67 -10.11 22.32 -12.46
C GLN A 67 -9.46 21.76 -13.72
N ASP A 68 -8.16 21.92 -13.85
CA ASP A 68 -7.37 21.53 -15.02
C ASP A 68 -6.93 20.05 -14.99
N VAL A 69 -7.32 19.26 -13.98
CA VAL A 69 -7.01 17.81 -13.90
C VAL A 69 -7.87 17.05 -14.92
N ASP A 70 -7.21 16.20 -15.71
CA ASP A 70 -7.86 15.37 -16.75
C ASP A 70 -8.45 14.08 -16.17
N VAL A 71 -7.76 13.47 -15.18
CA VAL A 71 -8.19 12.22 -14.53
C VAL A 71 -7.75 12.17 -13.07
N VAL A 72 -8.59 11.60 -12.21
CA VAL A 72 -8.30 11.42 -10.78
C VAL A 72 -8.20 9.93 -10.44
N HIS A 73 -7.17 9.56 -9.70
CA HIS A 73 -6.98 8.22 -9.17
C HIS A 73 -7.23 8.22 -7.65
N PHE A 74 -8.34 7.61 -7.24
CA PHE A 74 -8.68 7.42 -5.84
C PHE A 74 -8.15 6.09 -5.30
N ASN A 75 -7.78 6.06 -4.03
CA ASN A 75 -7.37 4.87 -3.31
C ASN A 75 -8.42 4.53 -2.24
N GLY A 76 -9.36 3.68 -2.59
CA GLY A 76 -10.44 3.23 -1.74
C GLY A 76 -11.81 3.68 -2.21
N THR A 77 -12.20 4.93 -2.03
CA THR A 77 -13.57 5.40 -2.37
C THR A 77 -13.51 6.73 -3.09
N ALA A 78 -14.25 6.86 -4.18
CA ALA A 78 -14.51 8.13 -4.83
C ALA A 78 -15.64 8.88 -4.11
N PRO A 79 -15.61 10.22 -4.05
CA PRO A 79 -16.72 10.99 -3.50
C PRO A 79 -17.98 10.83 -4.35
N CYS A 80 -19.14 10.80 -3.69
CA CYS A 80 -20.44 10.75 -4.37
C CYS A 80 -20.61 11.97 -5.28
N GLY A 81 -21.14 11.74 -6.50
CA GLY A 81 -21.36 12.81 -7.48
C GLY A 81 -20.09 13.35 -8.15
N PHE A 82 -18.98 12.63 -8.09
CA PHE A 82 -17.78 13.04 -8.81
C PHE A 82 -17.93 12.83 -10.34
N GLU A 83 -17.80 13.91 -11.10
CA GLU A 83 -18.16 13.91 -12.54
C GLU A 83 -16.95 13.80 -13.49
N LYS A 84 -15.74 14.20 -13.03
CA LYS A 84 -14.55 14.07 -13.88
C LYS A 84 -14.16 12.61 -14.11
N PRO A 85 -13.40 12.29 -15.18
CA PRO A 85 -12.83 10.95 -15.36
C PRO A 85 -12.04 10.51 -14.13
N TYR A 86 -12.27 9.29 -13.65
CA TYR A 86 -11.56 8.76 -12.49
C TYR A 86 -11.45 7.25 -12.52
N VAL A 87 -10.54 6.74 -11.71
CA VAL A 87 -10.40 5.33 -11.36
C VAL A 87 -10.28 5.17 -9.84
N VAL A 88 -10.68 4.01 -9.33
CA VAL A 88 -10.61 3.68 -7.89
C VAL A 88 -9.84 2.39 -7.71
N THR A 89 -8.68 2.43 -7.06
CA THR A 89 -7.95 1.21 -6.72
C THR A 89 -8.27 0.75 -5.30
N TYR A 90 -8.75 -0.49 -5.19
CA TYR A 90 -8.96 -1.17 -3.91
C TYR A 90 -7.71 -1.97 -3.54
N HIS A 91 -6.99 -1.53 -2.50
CA HIS A 91 -5.77 -2.20 -2.00
C HIS A 91 -6.05 -3.26 -0.94
N GLY A 92 -7.26 -3.37 -0.47
CA GLY A 92 -7.73 -4.33 0.54
C GLY A 92 -9.12 -4.83 0.23
N ASN A 93 -9.62 -5.74 1.07
CA ASN A 93 -10.98 -6.23 0.91
C ASN A 93 -11.97 -5.07 1.10
N PHE A 94 -12.93 -4.99 0.22
CA PHE A 94 -14.04 -4.07 0.32
C PHE A 94 -15.02 -4.56 1.39
N MET A 95 -15.45 -3.69 2.27
CA MET A 95 -16.19 -4.07 3.49
C MET A 95 -17.71 -3.88 3.38
N GLY A 96 -18.24 -3.72 2.19
CA GLY A 96 -19.68 -3.61 1.92
C GLY A 96 -20.10 -2.34 1.20
N GLY A 97 -21.34 -2.31 0.70
CA GLY A 97 -21.87 -1.30 -0.21
C GLY A 97 -21.70 -1.70 -1.68
N ASP A 98 -22.07 -0.82 -2.59
CA ASP A 98 -21.90 -1.03 -4.01
C ASP A 98 -20.45 -0.75 -4.44
N LEU A 99 -19.89 -1.62 -5.26
CA LEU A 99 -18.59 -1.38 -5.87
C LEU A 99 -18.68 -0.19 -6.82
N ASP A 100 -17.62 0.63 -6.78
CA ASP A 100 -17.49 1.68 -7.77
C ASP A 100 -17.35 1.08 -9.17
N ARG A 101 -18.07 1.66 -10.17
CA ARG A 101 -18.01 1.20 -11.57
C ARG A 101 -16.61 1.26 -12.17
N ASN A 102 -15.75 2.14 -11.67
CA ASN A 102 -14.39 2.34 -12.10
C ASN A 102 -13.37 1.65 -11.15
N ALA A 103 -13.83 0.60 -10.45
CA ALA A 103 -13.01 -0.17 -9.52
C ALA A 103 -11.90 -0.93 -10.25
N ILE A 104 -10.69 -0.85 -9.71
CA ILE A 104 -9.53 -1.62 -10.12
C ILE A 104 -9.01 -2.37 -8.88
N PHE A 105 -8.74 -3.65 -9.04
CA PHE A 105 -8.21 -4.51 -7.97
C PHE A 105 -6.72 -4.78 -8.15
N VAL A 106 -6.03 -5.13 -7.07
CA VAL A 106 -4.57 -5.30 -7.09
C VAL A 106 -4.11 -6.71 -7.48
N SER A 107 -5.03 -7.60 -7.85
CA SER A 107 -4.72 -8.90 -8.44
C SER A 107 -5.96 -9.53 -9.09
N LYS A 108 -5.74 -10.52 -9.95
CA LYS A 108 -6.81 -11.32 -10.57
C LYS A 108 -7.67 -12.01 -9.52
N ASP A 109 -7.05 -12.65 -8.52
CA ASP A 109 -7.76 -13.29 -7.41
C ASP A 109 -8.58 -12.28 -6.58
N HIS A 110 -8.03 -11.07 -6.36
CA HIS A 110 -8.76 -10.01 -5.68
C HIS A 110 -10.00 -9.57 -6.49
N ALA A 111 -9.86 -9.33 -7.78
CA ALA A 111 -10.97 -8.96 -8.65
C ALA A 111 -12.06 -10.03 -8.72
N SER A 112 -11.68 -11.31 -8.86
CA SER A 112 -12.62 -12.42 -8.96
C SER A 112 -13.52 -12.57 -7.73
N ARG A 113 -13.04 -12.22 -6.54
CA ARG A 113 -13.85 -12.20 -5.30
C ARG A 113 -15.01 -11.20 -5.33
N TYR A 114 -14.95 -10.24 -6.25
CA TYR A 114 -15.97 -9.20 -6.44
C TYR A 114 -16.64 -9.28 -7.83
N ASN A 115 -16.54 -10.44 -8.52
CA ASN A 115 -17.07 -10.66 -9.85
C ASN A 115 -16.61 -9.62 -10.87
N SER A 116 -15.33 -9.22 -10.80
CA SER A 116 -14.70 -8.24 -11.68
C SER A 116 -13.47 -8.84 -12.37
N ASP A 117 -13.24 -8.39 -13.61
CA ASP A 117 -12.02 -8.69 -14.38
C ASP A 117 -11.03 -7.51 -14.39
N SER A 118 -11.39 -6.40 -13.75
CA SER A 118 -10.56 -5.20 -13.71
C SER A 118 -9.50 -5.31 -12.64
N PHE A 119 -8.25 -5.57 -13.01
CA PHE A 119 -7.15 -5.60 -12.06
C PHE A 119 -5.83 -5.12 -12.66
N VAL A 120 -4.97 -4.60 -11.79
CA VAL A 120 -3.57 -4.27 -12.09
C VAL A 120 -2.73 -4.67 -10.88
N TYR A 121 -1.67 -5.47 -11.09
CA TYR A 121 -0.76 -5.80 -10.00
C TYR A 121 -0.02 -4.55 -9.51
N ASN A 122 0.25 -4.50 -8.21
CA ASN A 122 1.06 -3.42 -7.65
C ASN A 122 2.44 -3.41 -8.30
N GLY A 123 2.79 -2.28 -8.89
CA GLY A 123 4.13 -2.00 -9.39
C GLY A 123 5.01 -1.35 -8.33
N LEU A 124 6.31 -1.54 -8.46
CA LEU A 124 7.33 -0.89 -7.66
C LEU A 124 8.42 -0.35 -8.58
N ASP A 125 9.09 0.71 -8.17
CA ASP A 125 10.29 1.19 -8.84
C ASP A 125 11.46 0.27 -8.49
N TRP A 126 11.84 -0.61 -9.40
CA TRP A 126 12.90 -1.58 -9.17
C TRP A 126 14.30 -0.94 -9.06
N ASP A 127 14.48 0.27 -9.56
CA ASP A 127 15.75 1.00 -9.44
C ASP A 127 16.03 1.44 -7.99
N GLU A 128 14.97 1.48 -7.14
CA GLU A 128 15.13 1.73 -5.70
C GLU A 128 15.57 0.48 -4.91
N TYR A 129 15.62 -0.69 -5.57
CA TYR A 129 16.05 -1.95 -4.95
C TYR A 129 17.42 -2.33 -5.48
N GLY A 130 18.29 -2.79 -4.58
CA GLY A 130 19.61 -3.27 -4.96
C GLY A 130 19.55 -4.54 -5.83
N PRO A 131 20.67 -4.92 -6.44
CA PRO A 131 20.74 -6.12 -7.26
C PRO A 131 20.38 -7.36 -6.45
N VAL A 132 19.59 -8.26 -7.05
CA VAL A 132 19.18 -9.52 -6.42
C VAL A 132 20.10 -10.64 -6.93
N ASP A 133 20.90 -11.21 -6.05
CA ASP A 133 21.65 -12.43 -6.33
C ASP A 133 20.82 -13.65 -5.91
N LEU A 134 20.25 -14.36 -6.89
CA LEU A 134 19.45 -15.56 -6.65
C LEU A 134 20.30 -16.76 -6.24
N ASN A 135 21.60 -16.74 -6.50
CA ASN A 135 22.55 -17.79 -6.17
C ASN A 135 23.29 -17.54 -4.84
N ALA A 136 23.02 -16.41 -4.19
CA ALA A 136 23.61 -16.11 -2.90
C ALA A 136 23.32 -17.20 -1.87
N SER A 137 24.34 -17.60 -1.11
CA SER A 137 24.19 -18.53 -0.01
C SER A 137 23.25 -17.97 1.05
N ARG A 138 22.29 -18.76 1.51
CA ARG A 138 21.27 -18.35 2.48
C ARG A 138 21.45 -19.11 3.78
N HIS A 139 21.60 -18.35 4.86
CA HIS A 139 21.95 -18.89 6.20
C HIS A 139 20.87 -18.62 7.25
N TYR A 140 19.73 -18.05 6.83
CA TYR A 140 18.61 -17.76 7.72
C TYR A 140 17.32 -17.53 6.94
N TYR A 141 16.23 -17.67 7.65
CA TYR A 141 14.90 -17.23 7.20
C TYR A 141 14.60 -15.85 7.78
N HIS A 142 13.72 -15.11 7.13
CA HIS A 142 13.21 -13.87 7.71
C HIS A 142 11.70 -13.76 7.54
N PHE A 143 11.07 -13.15 8.53
CA PHE A 143 9.69 -12.68 8.45
C PHE A 143 9.72 -11.16 8.35
N LEU A 144 9.17 -10.61 7.27
CA LEU A 144 9.07 -9.17 7.05
C LEU A 144 7.61 -8.74 7.06
N GLY A 145 7.20 -8.05 8.11
CA GLY A 145 5.82 -7.59 8.23
C GLY A 145 5.48 -7.17 9.66
N LYS A 146 4.32 -6.56 9.84
CA LYS A 146 3.85 -6.12 11.16
C LYS A 146 3.51 -7.35 12.01
N ALA A 147 4.47 -7.82 12.80
CA ALA A 147 4.38 -9.05 13.58
C ALA A 147 3.19 -9.07 14.56
N ALA A 148 2.77 -7.89 15.06
CA ALA A 148 1.59 -7.76 15.91
C ALA A 148 0.26 -8.00 15.20
N TRP A 149 0.23 -8.08 13.87
CA TRP A 149 -1.00 -8.32 13.13
C TRP A 149 -1.22 -9.82 12.92
N ARG A 150 -2.28 -10.35 13.53
CA ARG A 150 -2.63 -11.78 13.42
C ARG A 150 -2.72 -12.25 11.96
N VAL A 151 -3.25 -11.44 11.07
CA VAL A 151 -3.37 -11.76 9.65
C VAL A 151 -2.02 -11.97 8.94
N LYS A 152 -0.92 -11.43 9.50
CA LYS A 152 0.44 -11.63 8.98
C LYS A 152 1.06 -12.95 9.41
N ASN A 153 0.45 -13.63 10.39
CA ASN A 153 0.79 -14.98 10.81
C ASN A 153 2.27 -15.22 11.17
N VAL A 154 2.85 -14.34 11.96
CA VAL A 154 4.24 -14.49 12.43
C VAL A 154 4.45 -15.81 13.19
N GLN A 155 3.43 -16.29 13.92
CA GLN A 155 3.51 -17.55 14.63
C GLN A 155 3.70 -18.73 13.67
N GLY A 156 2.95 -18.78 12.56
CA GLY A 156 3.12 -19.82 11.56
C GLY A 156 4.53 -19.82 10.92
N ALA A 157 5.10 -18.64 10.66
CA ALA A 157 6.47 -18.55 10.17
C ALA A 157 7.49 -19.11 11.18
N ILE A 158 7.30 -18.84 12.48
CA ILE A 158 8.15 -19.40 13.54
C ILE A 158 7.98 -20.92 13.62
N ASP A 159 6.75 -21.42 13.57
CA ASP A 159 6.47 -22.87 13.70
C ASP A 159 7.08 -23.66 12.53
N VAL A 160 7.03 -23.13 11.31
CA VAL A 160 7.69 -23.74 10.13
C VAL A 160 9.19 -23.83 10.33
N VAL A 161 9.86 -22.75 10.73
CA VAL A 161 11.33 -22.75 10.88
C VAL A 161 11.78 -23.59 12.08
N LYS A 162 10.97 -23.67 13.13
CA LYS A 162 11.24 -24.57 14.28
C LYS A 162 11.24 -26.04 13.93
N ALA A 163 10.52 -26.43 12.89
CA ALA A 163 10.50 -27.83 12.41
C ALA A 163 11.79 -28.20 11.65
N LEU A 164 12.63 -27.22 11.30
CA LEU A 164 13.90 -27.43 10.60
C LEU A 164 15.05 -27.46 11.59
N PRO A 165 15.97 -28.45 11.52
CA PRO A 165 17.10 -28.55 12.41
C PRO A 165 18.09 -27.40 12.16
N ASN A 166 18.56 -26.78 13.25
CA ASN A 166 19.60 -25.74 13.24
C ASN A 166 19.30 -24.47 12.43
N GLU A 167 18.04 -24.24 12.05
CA GLU A 167 17.65 -23.06 11.28
C GLU A 167 17.33 -21.85 12.16
N LYS A 168 17.49 -20.66 11.59
CA LYS A 168 17.27 -19.37 12.25
C LYS A 168 16.23 -18.56 11.51
N ILE A 169 15.37 -17.86 12.27
CA ILE A 169 14.45 -16.87 11.71
C ILE A 169 14.63 -15.50 12.37
N TYR A 170 14.76 -14.46 11.56
CA TYR A 170 14.74 -13.08 12.02
C TYR A 170 13.34 -12.49 11.80
N ILE A 171 12.80 -11.85 12.85
CA ILE A 171 11.49 -11.19 12.78
C ILE A 171 11.72 -9.70 12.61
N LEU A 172 11.40 -9.19 11.41
CA LEU A 172 11.54 -7.80 11.02
C LEU A 172 10.15 -7.13 10.94
N GLY A 173 9.93 -6.07 11.72
CA GLY A 173 8.66 -5.32 11.70
C GLY A 173 7.77 -5.53 12.92
N GLY A 174 8.36 -5.68 14.10
CA GLY A 174 7.65 -5.74 15.37
C GLY A 174 8.57 -5.57 16.56
N TYR A 175 7.97 -5.33 17.71
CA TYR A 175 8.67 -5.36 19.00
C TYR A 175 8.30 -6.66 19.71
N ARG A 176 9.24 -7.24 20.45
CA ARG A 176 9.07 -8.51 21.18
C ARG A 176 7.89 -8.47 22.17
N PHE A 177 7.61 -7.31 22.74
CA PHE A 177 6.54 -7.07 23.70
C PHE A 177 5.60 -5.97 23.18
N ASN A 178 4.73 -6.29 22.24
CA ASN A 178 3.75 -5.35 21.75
C ASN A 178 2.35 -5.75 22.25
N PHE A 179 1.83 -4.99 23.21
CA PHE A 179 0.50 -5.17 23.82
C PHE A 179 -0.56 -4.35 23.07
N LYS A 180 -0.75 -4.55 21.78
CA LYS A 180 -1.95 -4.00 21.12
C LYS A 180 -3.04 -5.05 21.14
N MET A 181 -4.08 -4.79 21.94
CA MET A 181 -5.27 -5.62 22.01
C MET A 181 -6.30 -5.24 20.96
N GLY A 182 -6.83 -6.21 20.23
CA GLY A 182 -7.88 -6.05 19.23
C GLY A 182 -8.01 -7.30 18.34
N MET A 183 -9.11 -7.43 17.61
CA MET A 183 -9.39 -8.63 16.78
C MET A 183 -8.35 -8.89 15.68
N ARG A 184 -7.53 -7.90 15.32
CA ARG A 184 -6.50 -7.99 14.29
C ARG A 184 -5.08 -8.16 14.82
N PHE A 185 -4.89 -8.22 16.12
CA PHE A 185 -3.56 -8.24 16.74
C PHE A 185 -3.34 -9.52 17.51
N THR A 186 -2.12 -10.04 17.49
CA THR A 186 -1.66 -11.10 18.37
C THR A 186 -0.73 -10.51 19.42
N VAL A 187 -0.70 -11.12 20.60
CA VAL A 187 0.30 -10.82 21.61
C VAL A 187 1.59 -11.54 21.19
N THR A 188 2.56 -10.81 20.71
CA THR A 188 3.85 -11.36 20.25
C THR A 188 4.70 -11.95 21.37
N SER A 189 4.30 -11.77 22.67
CA SER A 189 4.94 -12.40 23.81
C SER A 189 4.94 -13.94 23.78
N LYS A 190 4.01 -14.57 23.01
CA LYS A 190 3.99 -16.02 22.80
C LYS A 190 4.93 -16.49 21.70
N ALA A 191 5.42 -15.60 20.86
CA ALA A 191 6.38 -15.95 19.84
C ALA A 191 7.72 -16.20 20.51
N ARG A 192 8.16 -17.46 20.53
CA ARG A 192 9.51 -17.82 20.99
C ARG A 192 10.48 -17.51 19.86
N PHE A 193 11.24 -16.45 20.02
CA PHE A 193 12.39 -16.15 19.14
C PHE A 193 13.55 -17.05 19.55
N LYS A 194 14.13 -17.77 18.61
CA LYS A 194 15.43 -18.42 18.80
C LYS A 194 16.54 -17.43 18.48
#